data_7da0f777b73021819db33aea9c74a760
#
_entry.id   7da0f777b73021819db33aea9c74a760
#
_cell.length_a   1.000
_cell.length_b   1.000
_cell.length_c   1.000
_cell.angle_alpha   90.00
_cell.angle_beta   90.00
_cell.angle_gamma   90.00
#
_symmetry.space_group_name_H-M   'P 1'
#
loop_
_entity.id
_entity.type
_entity.pdbx_description
1 polymer ?
#
loop_
_entity_poly.entity_id
_entity_poly.type
_entity_poly.pdbx_seq_one_letter_code
_entity_poly.pdbx_strand_id
1 'polypeptide(L)'
;MSHLSNITPLILTYNEAPNIARTLAVLDWAARIVVIDSFSSDETLDILRVHPRVEVFQRAFDTHGQQWNYGLAQVQTPWVLSLDADYVLSPALLVELANWQPDAVTVGYYLPFKYCVFGKPLRGTILPPRQALFARDHARYVDDGHTQILVVDGQSGQFKHPIHHDDRKSLSRWLWAQDRYAQLELAKFAASDQRFSRFNDWVRKQVVLAPFVVFFYCLILKGGILDGWRGWYYAFQRMLAELLLALHLLEGKVKREKGKVKNEK
;
A
#
# COMPACT_ATOMS: atom_id res chain seq x y z
N MET A 1 27.59 10.09 14.53
CA MET A 1 27.11 9.04 13.62
C MET A 1 25.70 9.44 13.20
N SER A 2 25.37 9.31 11.92
CA SER A 2 24.07 9.72 11.41
C SER A 2 22.97 8.84 12.04
N HIS A 3 21.85 9.43 12.50
CA HIS A 3 20.68 8.69 13.02
C HIS A 3 20.11 7.69 12.01
N LEU A 4 20.42 7.89 10.73
CA LEU A 4 20.04 7.00 9.63
C LEU A 4 20.60 5.58 9.78
N SER A 5 21.76 5.40 10.41
CA SER A 5 22.33 4.06 10.67
C SER A 5 21.48 3.21 11.63
N ASN A 6 20.58 3.85 12.38
CA ASN A 6 19.63 3.19 13.29
C ASN A 6 18.31 2.79 12.61
N ILE A 7 18.15 3.06 11.32
CA ILE A 7 16.93 2.75 10.56
C ILE A 7 17.26 1.67 9.53
N THR A 8 16.51 0.58 9.53
CA THR A 8 16.54 -0.43 8.47
C THR A 8 15.28 -0.31 7.62
N PRO A 9 15.39 -0.03 6.32
CA PRO A 9 14.29 -0.25 5.38
C PRO A 9 13.94 -1.74 5.33
N LEU A 10 12.64 -2.04 5.45
CA LEU A 10 12.06 -3.38 5.30
C LEU A 10 11.10 -3.36 4.12
N ILE A 11 11.33 -4.23 3.14
CA ILE A 11 10.57 -4.25 1.88
C ILE A 11 10.03 -5.65 1.64
N LEU A 12 8.75 -5.75 1.23
CA LEU A 12 8.19 -6.99 0.70
C LEU A 12 8.20 -6.96 -0.82
N THR A 13 8.53 -8.11 -1.44
CA THR A 13 8.57 -8.23 -2.90
C THR A 13 7.87 -9.50 -3.39
N TYR A 14 7.18 -9.35 -4.55
CA TYR A 14 6.71 -10.44 -5.38
C TYR A 14 6.50 -9.96 -6.81
N ASN A 15 7.42 -10.33 -7.72
CA ASN A 15 7.41 -9.90 -9.12
C ASN A 15 7.40 -8.37 -9.26
N GLU A 16 8.42 -7.72 -8.70
CA GLU A 16 8.58 -6.26 -8.60
C GLU A 16 9.73 -5.72 -9.48
N ALA A 17 10.19 -6.48 -10.47
CA ALA A 17 11.25 -6.03 -11.39
C ALA A 17 10.98 -4.63 -12.01
N PRO A 18 9.72 -4.23 -12.35
CA PRO A 18 9.46 -2.89 -12.87
C PRO A 18 9.66 -1.76 -11.85
N ASN A 19 9.72 -2.07 -10.55
CA ASN A 19 9.64 -1.08 -9.47
C ASN A 19 10.89 -1.04 -8.59
N ILE A 20 11.38 -2.19 -8.15
CA ILE A 20 12.31 -2.32 -7.03
C ILE A 20 13.61 -1.53 -7.20
N ALA A 21 14.16 -1.43 -8.41
CA ALA A 21 15.37 -0.67 -8.66
C ALA A 21 15.25 0.82 -8.29
N ARG A 22 14.08 1.44 -8.54
CA ARG A 22 13.83 2.84 -8.19
C ARG A 22 13.66 3.04 -6.68
N THR A 23 13.04 2.08 -6.01
CA THR A 23 12.91 2.10 -4.54
C THR A 23 14.28 1.99 -3.89
N LEU A 24 15.12 1.08 -4.36
CA LEU A 24 16.49 0.92 -3.85
C LEU A 24 17.37 2.16 -4.10
N ALA A 25 17.25 2.79 -5.26
CA ALA A 25 18.07 3.95 -5.64
C ALA A 25 17.95 5.15 -4.69
N VAL A 26 16.86 5.24 -3.90
CA VAL A 26 16.68 6.30 -2.89
C VAL A 26 17.00 5.84 -1.46
N LEU A 27 17.55 4.64 -1.31
CA LEU A 27 17.88 4.04 -0.02
C LEU A 27 19.41 3.88 0.21
N ASP A 28 20.23 4.53 -0.61
CA ASP A 28 21.70 4.50 -0.51
C ASP A 28 22.27 5.02 0.84
N TRP A 29 21.45 5.73 1.61
CA TRP A 29 21.78 6.16 2.96
C TRP A 29 21.71 5.03 3.99
N ALA A 30 20.95 3.96 3.73
CA ALA A 30 20.77 2.86 4.66
C ALA A 30 22.03 1.97 4.73
N ALA A 31 22.43 1.61 5.94
CA ALA A 31 23.56 0.67 6.14
C ALA A 31 23.18 -0.75 5.71
N ARG A 32 21.90 -1.12 5.87
CA ARG A 32 21.32 -2.43 5.55
C ARG A 32 19.89 -2.25 5.09
N ILE A 33 19.47 -3.02 4.10
CA ILE A 33 18.09 -3.09 3.61
C ILE A 33 17.65 -4.56 3.70
N VAL A 34 16.56 -4.82 4.41
CA VAL A 34 15.98 -6.16 4.52
C VAL A 34 14.87 -6.30 3.50
N VAL A 35 14.92 -7.34 2.68
CA VAL A 35 13.89 -7.65 1.69
C VAL A 35 13.36 -9.05 1.93
N ILE A 36 12.04 -9.17 2.03
CA ILE A 36 11.36 -10.47 2.09
C ILE A 36 10.70 -10.72 0.74
N ASP A 37 11.26 -11.68 0.02
CA ASP A 37 10.78 -12.05 -1.31
C ASP A 37 9.89 -13.31 -1.25
N SER A 38 8.72 -13.22 -1.88
CA SER A 38 7.72 -14.29 -1.92
C SER A 38 7.92 -15.23 -3.11
N PHE A 39 9.17 -15.60 -3.40
CA PHE A 39 9.57 -16.42 -4.54
C PHE A 39 9.21 -15.79 -5.89
N SER A 40 9.72 -14.59 -6.13
CA SER A 40 9.61 -13.91 -7.42
C SER A 40 10.17 -14.77 -8.56
N SER A 41 9.48 -14.74 -9.70
CA SER A 41 9.82 -15.49 -10.91
C SER A 41 10.28 -14.60 -12.08
N ASP A 42 10.30 -13.29 -11.88
CA ASP A 42 10.85 -12.28 -12.80
C ASP A 42 12.26 -11.86 -12.37
N GLU A 43 12.82 -10.81 -12.96
CA GLU A 43 14.18 -10.30 -12.66
C GLU A 43 14.32 -9.64 -11.27
N THR A 44 13.29 -9.67 -10.41
CA THR A 44 13.33 -9.04 -9.06
C THR A 44 14.53 -9.49 -8.26
N LEU A 45 14.77 -10.81 -8.18
CA LEU A 45 15.87 -11.36 -7.40
C LEU A 45 17.25 -10.96 -7.96
N ASP A 46 17.38 -10.86 -9.27
CA ASP A 46 18.64 -10.47 -9.91
C ASP A 46 18.98 -8.99 -9.60
N ILE A 47 17.96 -8.12 -9.61
CA ILE A 47 18.12 -6.71 -9.23
C ILE A 47 18.50 -6.59 -7.74
N LEU A 48 17.87 -7.37 -6.87
CA LEU A 48 18.15 -7.35 -5.43
C LEU A 48 19.58 -7.82 -5.10
N ARG A 49 20.03 -8.90 -5.73
CA ARG A 49 21.33 -9.54 -5.46
C ARG A 49 22.54 -8.66 -5.82
N VAL A 50 22.41 -7.78 -6.80
CA VAL A 50 23.50 -6.89 -7.19
C VAL A 50 23.64 -5.67 -6.29
N HIS A 51 22.67 -5.40 -5.43
CA HIS A 51 22.69 -4.23 -4.55
C HIS A 51 23.47 -4.55 -3.24
N PRO A 52 24.56 -3.85 -2.94
CA PRO A 52 25.53 -4.26 -1.90
C PRO A 52 25.00 -4.21 -0.47
N ARG A 53 23.89 -3.51 -0.21
CA ARG A 53 23.29 -3.32 1.12
C ARG A 53 22.01 -4.13 1.32
N VAL A 54 21.57 -4.84 0.28
CA VAL A 54 20.33 -5.63 0.34
C VAL A 54 20.65 -7.02 0.87
N GLU A 55 19.88 -7.42 1.87
CA GLU A 55 19.83 -8.80 2.35
C GLU A 55 18.43 -9.37 2.05
N VAL A 56 18.41 -10.43 1.25
CA VAL A 56 17.17 -11.06 0.77
C VAL A 56 16.89 -12.31 1.57
N PHE A 57 15.67 -12.40 2.10
CA PHE A 57 15.10 -13.60 2.70
C PHE A 57 13.91 -14.07 1.87
N GLN A 58 13.96 -15.32 1.40
CA GLN A 58 12.83 -15.90 0.67
C GLN A 58 11.92 -16.65 1.62
N ARG A 59 10.62 -16.35 1.55
CA ARG A 59 9.58 -17.00 2.33
C ARG A 59 8.30 -17.12 1.50
N ALA A 60 7.69 -18.29 1.49
CA ALA A 60 6.39 -18.48 0.86
C ALA A 60 5.35 -17.56 1.50
N PHE A 61 4.56 -16.89 0.65
CA PHE A 61 3.51 -15.98 1.10
C PHE A 61 2.33 -16.79 1.67
N ASP A 62 1.91 -16.43 2.86
CA ASP A 62 0.66 -16.88 3.48
C ASP A 62 -0.29 -15.70 3.70
N THR A 63 0.09 -14.75 4.60
CA THR A 63 -0.64 -13.51 4.81
C THR A 63 0.32 -12.31 4.81
N HIS A 64 -0.21 -11.13 4.55
CA HIS A 64 0.60 -9.92 4.60
C HIS A 64 1.14 -9.65 6.01
N GLY A 65 0.32 -9.83 7.05
CA GLY A 65 0.75 -9.61 8.43
C GLY A 65 1.88 -10.54 8.84
N GLN A 66 1.80 -11.82 8.49
CA GLN A 66 2.87 -12.78 8.79
C GLN A 66 4.14 -12.51 7.98
N GLN A 67 4.02 -12.09 6.72
CA GLN A 67 5.18 -11.74 5.90
C GLN A 67 5.92 -10.52 6.48
N TRP A 68 5.20 -9.48 6.89
CA TRP A 68 5.79 -8.31 7.56
C TRP A 68 6.42 -8.67 8.90
N ASN A 69 5.75 -9.47 9.75
CA ASN A 69 6.30 -9.87 11.05
C ASN A 69 7.56 -10.74 10.90
N TYR A 70 7.60 -11.60 9.90
CA TYR A 70 8.82 -12.35 9.58
C TYR A 70 9.97 -11.39 9.20
N GLY A 71 9.66 -10.36 8.41
CA GLY A 71 10.63 -9.32 8.07
C GLY A 71 11.09 -8.52 9.28
N LEU A 72 10.19 -8.15 10.20
CA LEU A 72 10.54 -7.45 11.45
C LEU A 72 11.53 -8.26 12.30
N ALA A 73 11.38 -9.58 12.33
CA ALA A 73 12.31 -10.47 13.04
C ALA A 73 13.74 -10.47 12.45
N GLN A 74 13.92 -10.07 11.18
CA GLN A 74 15.25 -9.98 10.54
C GLN A 74 15.90 -8.61 10.77
N VAL A 75 15.15 -7.59 11.22
CA VAL A 75 15.68 -6.25 11.50
C VAL A 75 16.42 -6.24 12.85
N GLN A 76 17.60 -5.64 12.89
CA GLN A 76 18.43 -5.53 14.08
C GLN A 76 18.51 -4.11 14.65
N THR A 77 18.17 -3.11 13.83
CA THR A 77 18.17 -1.70 14.26
C THR A 77 16.91 -1.36 15.09
N PRO A 78 16.97 -0.33 15.92
CA PRO A 78 15.82 0.08 16.73
C PRO A 78 14.65 0.62 15.91
N TRP A 79 14.90 1.11 14.68
CA TRP A 79 13.87 1.71 13.83
C TRP A 79 13.73 0.94 12.51
N VAL A 80 12.48 0.84 12.06
CA VAL A 80 12.10 0.20 10.80
C VAL A 80 11.40 1.24 9.92
N LEU A 81 11.82 1.33 8.66
CA LEU A 81 11.07 2.02 7.62
C LEU A 81 10.43 0.98 6.70
N SER A 82 9.13 0.71 6.88
CA SER A 82 8.40 -0.26 6.07
C SER A 82 7.98 0.35 4.73
N LEU A 83 8.34 -0.31 3.64
CA LEU A 83 8.10 0.16 2.27
C LEU A 83 7.56 -0.98 1.40
N ASP A 84 6.58 -0.68 0.56
CA ASP A 84 6.27 -1.53 -0.58
C ASP A 84 7.33 -1.32 -1.67
N ALA A 85 7.51 -2.29 -2.55
CA ALA A 85 8.58 -2.28 -3.56
C ALA A 85 8.45 -1.18 -4.64
N ASP A 86 7.32 -0.49 -4.68
CA ASP A 86 7.00 0.64 -5.56
C ASP A 86 6.97 2.00 -4.83
N TYR A 87 7.48 2.04 -3.57
CA TYR A 87 7.55 3.27 -2.77
C TYR A 87 8.90 3.95 -2.95
N VAL A 88 8.88 5.18 -3.42
CA VAL A 88 10.07 6.01 -3.64
C VAL A 88 10.02 7.20 -2.69
N LEU A 89 11.03 7.35 -1.84
CA LEU A 89 11.12 8.50 -0.93
C LEU A 89 11.32 9.78 -1.75
N SER A 90 10.51 10.83 -1.48
CA SER A 90 10.73 12.11 -2.14
C SER A 90 12.05 12.76 -1.68
N PRO A 91 12.71 13.59 -2.51
CA PRO A 91 13.94 14.29 -2.09
C PRO A 91 13.76 15.10 -0.81
N ALA A 92 12.60 15.72 -0.63
CA ALA A 92 12.29 16.50 0.57
C ALA A 92 12.11 15.59 1.81
N LEU A 93 11.55 14.37 1.63
CA LEU A 93 11.46 13.38 2.71
C LEU A 93 12.86 12.87 3.11
N LEU A 94 13.75 12.65 2.16
CA LEU A 94 15.13 12.25 2.46
C LEU A 94 15.86 13.30 3.31
N VAL A 95 15.68 14.60 3.00
CA VAL A 95 16.23 15.69 3.80
C VAL A 95 15.60 15.74 5.19
N GLU A 96 14.28 15.57 5.28
CA GLU A 96 13.57 15.54 6.56
C GLU A 96 14.04 14.34 7.42
N LEU A 97 14.18 13.17 6.82
CA LEU A 97 14.65 11.96 7.49
C LEU A 97 16.11 12.09 7.97
N ALA A 98 16.97 12.73 7.17
CA ALA A 98 18.36 12.99 7.55
C ALA A 98 18.51 13.92 8.75
N ASN A 99 17.55 14.83 8.93
CA ASN A 99 17.50 15.77 10.06
C ASN A 99 16.61 15.28 11.21
N TRP A 100 15.91 14.16 11.02
CA TRP A 100 15.04 13.61 12.04
C TRP A 100 15.84 13.08 13.23
N GLN A 101 15.34 13.34 14.42
CA GLN A 101 15.86 12.79 15.66
C GLN A 101 14.71 12.17 16.46
N PRO A 102 14.83 10.89 16.84
CA PRO A 102 13.82 10.27 17.68
C PRO A 102 13.80 10.96 19.07
N ASP A 103 12.62 11.24 19.54
CA ASP A 103 12.41 11.59 20.94
C ASP A 103 12.14 10.33 21.79
N ALA A 104 12.13 10.48 23.10
CA ALA A 104 11.96 9.35 24.02
C ALA A 104 10.51 8.82 24.12
N VAL A 105 9.56 9.48 23.48
CA VAL A 105 8.11 9.23 23.67
C VAL A 105 7.45 8.73 22.39
N THR A 106 7.89 9.23 21.24
CA THR A 106 7.30 8.90 19.93
C THR A 106 7.91 7.62 19.38
N VAL A 107 7.09 6.61 19.20
CA VAL A 107 7.51 5.28 18.74
C VAL A 107 7.05 4.94 17.34
N GLY A 108 6.30 5.81 16.68
CA GLY A 108 5.86 5.63 15.30
C GLY A 108 5.57 6.96 14.60
N TYR A 109 5.69 6.98 13.29
CA TYR A 109 5.48 8.18 12.49
C TYR A 109 4.65 7.88 11.25
N TYR A 110 3.62 8.71 11.05
CA TYR A 110 2.83 8.72 9.82
C TYR A 110 3.56 9.50 8.74
N LEU A 111 3.63 8.94 7.55
CA LEU A 111 4.18 9.57 6.36
C LEU A 111 3.05 9.83 5.37
N PRO A 112 2.95 11.05 4.80
CA PRO A 112 2.03 11.33 3.71
C PRO A 112 2.39 10.50 2.48
N PHE A 113 1.39 10.23 1.62
CA PHE A 113 1.58 9.52 0.36
C PHE A 113 1.09 10.36 -0.82
N LYS A 114 1.81 10.29 -1.93
CA LYS A 114 1.38 10.79 -3.22
C LYS A 114 1.42 9.68 -4.25
N TYR A 115 0.30 9.42 -4.89
CA TYR A 115 0.28 8.51 -6.03
C TYR A 115 0.98 9.17 -7.22
N CYS A 116 1.79 8.40 -7.93
CA CYS A 116 2.48 8.84 -9.13
C CYS A 116 1.91 8.13 -10.35
N VAL A 117 1.82 8.84 -11.45
CA VAL A 117 1.53 8.27 -12.76
C VAL A 117 2.72 8.51 -13.66
N PHE A 118 3.40 7.42 -14.05
CA PHE A 118 4.65 7.45 -14.81
C PHE A 118 5.68 8.43 -14.21
N GLY A 119 5.96 8.30 -12.91
CA GLY A 119 6.98 9.05 -12.17
C GLY A 119 6.59 10.46 -11.76
N LYS A 120 5.43 10.96 -12.16
CA LYS A 120 4.98 12.29 -11.77
C LYS A 120 3.98 12.19 -10.61
N PRO A 121 4.30 12.76 -9.44
CA PRO A 121 3.36 12.80 -8.32
C PRO A 121 2.16 13.67 -8.66
N LEU A 122 0.97 13.17 -8.33
CA LEU A 122 -0.30 13.83 -8.58
C LEU A 122 -0.73 14.68 -7.38
N ARG A 123 -1.53 15.72 -7.67
CA ARG A 123 -2.27 16.52 -6.67
C ARG A 123 -3.49 15.75 -6.18
N GLY A 124 -4.19 15.10 -7.09
CA GLY A 124 -5.50 14.48 -6.93
C GLY A 124 -5.53 13.10 -6.29
N THR A 125 -4.61 12.78 -5.38
CA THR A 125 -4.55 11.45 -4.76
C THR A 125 -5.48 11.30 -3.56
N ILE A 126 -5.95 10.07 -3.34
CA ILE A 126 -6.83 9.71 -2.22
C ILE A 126 -6.15 8.81 -1.17
N LEU A 127 -4.83 8.64 -1.28
CA LEU A 127 -4.07 7.81 -0.32
C LEU A 127 -3.96 8.54 1.02
N PRO A 128 -4.41 7.93 2.12
CA PRO A 128 -4.20 8.48 3.46
C PRO A 128 -2.72 8.36 3.86
N PRO A 129 -2.24 9.18 4.82
CA PRO A 129 -0.97 8.94 5.47
C PRO A 129 -0.93 7.54 6.09
N ARG A 130 0.22 6.87 6.01
CA ARG A 130 0.45 5.56 6.63
C ARG A 130 1.56 5.67 7.65
N GLN A 131 1.44 4.91 8.72
CA GLN A 131 2.51 4.74 9.68
C GLN A 131 3.54 3.80 9.07
N ALA A 132 4.69 4.37 8.65
CA ALA A 132 5.71 3.64 7.91
C ALA A 132 7.09 3.66 8.59
N LEU A 133 7.39 4.63 9.44
CA LEU A 133 8.58 4.65 10.29
C LEU A 133 8.16 4.37 11.73
N PHE A 134 8.75 3.35 12.38
CA PHE A 134 8.38 2.98 13.74
C PHE A 134 9.51 2.24 14.48
N ALA A 135 9.45 2.30 15.81
CA ALA A 135 10.35 1.54 16.69
C ALA A 135 9.99 0.05 16.61
N ARG A 136 10.97 -0.79 16.27
CA ARG A 136 10.79 -2.22 16.03
C ARG A 136 10.09 -2.93 17.20
N ASP A 137 10.54 -2.69 18.41
CA ASP A 137 10.09 -3.41 19.60
C ASP A 137 8.69 -2.96 20.10
N HIS A 138 8.15 -1.89 19.51
CA HIS A 138 6.82 -1.35 19.80
C HIS A 138 5.80 -1.66 18.69
N ALA A 139 6.17 -2.46 17.70
CA ALA A 139 5.35 -2.65 16.51
C ALA A 139 5.13 -4.12 16.17
N ARG A 140 3.92 -4.41 15.70
CA ARG A 140 3.55 -5.71 15.12
C ARG A 140 2.51 -5.53 14.03
N TYR A 141 2.48 -6.44 13.09
CA TYR A 141 1.43 -6.50 12.09
C TYR A 141 0.37 -7.54 12.49
N VAL A 142 -0.88 -7.18 12.28
CA VAL A 142 -2.05 -8.03 12.51
C VAL A 142 -2.81 -8.16 11.19
N ASP A 143 -3.24 -9.37 10.86
CA ASP A 143 -4.04 -9.59 9.66
C ASP A 143 -5.44 -8.97 9.83
N ASP A 144 -5.89 -8.24 8.80
CA ASP A 144 -7.24 -7.69 8.68
C ASP A 144 -7.89 -8.15 7.38
N GLY A 145 -8.32 -9.40 7.36
CA GLY A 145 -8.88 -10.04 6.17
C GLY A 145 -7.84 -10.17 5.06
N HIS A 146 -7.93 -9.35 4.02
CA HIS A 146 -7.01 -9.37 2.88
C HIS A 146 -5.84 -8.38 3.01
N THR A 147 -5.83 -7.57 4.07
CA THR A 147 -4.81 -6.56 4.35
C THR A 147 -4.15 -6.83 5.71
N GLN A 148 -3.24 -5.96 6.09
CA GLN A 148 -2.61 -5.95 7.39
C GLN A 148 -2.80 -4.59 8.05
N ILE A 149 -2.87 -4.59 9.37
CA ILE A 149 -2.83 -3.39 10.20
C ILE A 149 -1.52 -3.40 10.96
N LEU A 150 -0.74 -2.31 10.86
CA LEU A 150 0.37 -2.07 11.74
C LEU A 150 -0.16 -1.53 13.07
N VAL A 151 0.10 -2.25 14.14
CA VAL A 151 -0.19 -1.83 15.52
C VAL A 151 1.10 -1.33 16.13
N VAL A 152 1.11 -0.09 16.57
CA VAL A 152 2.25 0.53 17.26
C VAL A 152 1.81 0.95 18.66
N ASP A 153 2.46 0.39 19.67
CA ASP A 153 2.10 0.59 21.06
C ASP A 153 2.87 1.81 21.62
N GLY A 154 2.30 3.01 21.50
CA GLY A 154 2.83 4.26 22.00
C GLY A 154 2.43 5.49 21.18
N GLN A 155 3.07 6.62 21.43
CA GLN A 155 2.74 7.87 20.75
C GLN A 155 3.24 7.87 19.30
N SER A 156 2.49 8.54 18.44
CA SER A 156 2.81 8.66 17.02
C SER A 156 2.96 10.12 16.61
N GLY A 157 4.02 10.41 15.86
CA GLY A 157 4.27 11.68 15.19
C GLY A 157 3.90 11.62 13.70
N GLN A 158 4.26 12.67 12.96
CA GLN A 158 3.99 12.77 11.54
C GLN A 158 5.12 13.51 10.82
N PHE A 159 5.55 12.96 9.68
CA PHE A 159 6.42 13.62 8.72
C PHE A 159 5.60 14.55 7.81
N LYS A 160 6.25 15.57 7.28
CA LYS A 160 5.61 16.57 6.40
C LYS A 160 5.69 16.16 4.91
N HIS A 161 6.78 15.49 4.53
CA HIS A 161 7.07 15.19 3.14
C HIS A 161 6.65 13.76 2.76
N PRO A 162 6.18 13.56 1.51
CA PRO A 162 5.53 12.32 1.13
C PRO A 162 6.50 11.23 0.65
N ILE A 163 6.05 9.99 0.82
CA ILE A 163 6.46 8.86 -0.02
C ILE A 163 5.67 8.93 -1.33
N HIS A 164 6.34 8.66 -2.44
CA HIS A 164 5.76 8.53 -3.78
C HIS A 164 5.42 7.06 -4.03
N HIS A 165 4.15 6.75 -4.25
CA HIS A 165 3.69 5.44 -4.70
C HIS A 165 3.70 5.45 -6.23
N ASP A 166 4.72 4.88 -6.85
CA ASP A 166 4.99 4.92 -8.29
C ASP A 166 5.03 3.51 -8.89
N ASP A 167 3.90 2.84 -8.92
CA ASP A 167 3.79 1.51 -9.55
C ASP A 167 3.91 1.61 -11.08
N ARG A 168 4.87 0.85 -11.63
CA ARG A 168 5.18 0.79 -13.07
C ARG A 168 4.77 -0.52 -13.72
N LYS A 169 4.02 -1.35 -13.00
CA LYS A 169 3.46 -2.57 -13.58
C LYS A 169 2.50 -2.23 -14.73
N SER A 170 2.34 -3.17 -15.64
CA SER A 170 1.42 -3.02 -16.76
C SER A 170 -0.02 -2.82 -16.31
N LEU A 171 -0.83 -2.18 -17.16
CA LEU A 171 -2.27 -2.03 -16.91
C LEU A 171 -2.96 -3.39 -16.72
N SER A 172 -2.55 -4.42 -17.48
CA SER A 172 -3.08 -5.78 -17.32
C SER A 172 -2.80 -6.35 -15.92
N ARG A 173 -1.59 -6.13 -15.39
CA ARG A 173 -1.25 -6.56 -14.03
C ARG A 173 -2.04 -5.79 -12.98
N TRP A 174 -2.21 -4.49 -13.18
CA TRP A 174 -3.03 -3.65 -12.31
C TRP A 174 -4.50 -4.12 -12.31
N LEU A 175 -5.10 -4.38 -13.49
CA LEU A 175 -6.48 -4.91 -13.61
C LEU A 175 -6.65 -6.22 -12.87
N TRP A 176 -5.73 -7.16 -13.06
CA TRP A 176 -5.74 -8.43 -12.35
C TRP A 176 -5.73 -8.25 -10.83
N ALA A 177 -4.89 -7.32 -10.33
CA ALA A 177 -4.82 -7.01 -8.91
C ALA A 177 -6.12 -6.37 -8.38
N GLN A 178 -6.73 -5.43 -9.15
CA GLN A 178 -8.00 -4.80 -8.76
C GLN A 178 -9.14 -5.80 -8.71
N ASP A 179 -9.23 -6.73 -9.67
CA ASP A 179 -10.22 -7.79 -9.66
C ASP A 179 -10.08 -8.67 -8.41
N ARG A 180 -8.86 -9.09 -8.10
CA ARG A 180 -8.57 -9.86 -6.88
C ARG A 180 -8.95 -9.09 -5.60
N TYR A 181 -8.61 -7.80 -5.51
CA TYR A 181 -8.97 -6.97 -4.35
C TYR A 181 -10.49 -6.83 -4.20
N ALA A 182 -11.23 -6.67 -5.31
CA ALA A 182 -12.68 -6.60 -5.28
C ALA A 182 -13.30 -7.91 -4.74
N GLN A 183 -12.78 -9.07 -5.15
CA GLN A 183 -13.24 -10.37 -4.62
C GLN A 183 -12.95 -10.54 -3.12
N LEU A 184 -11.78 -10.13 -2.65
CA LEU A 184 -11.40 -10.20 -1.24
C LEU A 184 -12.25 -9.24 -0.38
N GLU A 185 -12.55 -8.05 -0.89
CA GLU A 185 -13.44 -7.08 -0.22
C GLU A 185 -14.85 -7.65 -0.09
N LEU A 186 -15.36 -8.33 -1.13
CA LEU A 186 -16.64 -9.05 -1.04
C LEU A 186 -16.66 -10.13 0.02
N ALA A 187 -15.59 -10.91 0.14
CA ALA A 187 -15.49 -11.95 1.15
C ALA A 187 -15.52 -11.33 2.56
N LYS A 188 -14.84 -10.18 2.76
CA LYS A 188 -14.89 -9.40 4.00
C LYS A 188 -16.31 -8.90 4.30
N PHE A 189 -17.01 -8.37 3.31
CA PHE A 189 -18.41 -7.95 3.47
C PHE A 189 -19.35 -9.11 3.82
N ALA A 190 -19.08 -10.29 3.30
CA ALA A 190 -19.89 -11.47 3.61
C ALA A 190 -19.63 -12.02 5.04
N ALA A 191 -18.41 -11.85 5.57
CA ALA A 191 -18.00 -12.34 6.88
C ALA A 191 -18.29 -11.36 8.02
N SER A 192 -18.44 -10.04 7.72
CA SER A 192 -18.65 -9.02 8.75
C SER A 192 -20.13 -8.76 8.99
N ASP A 193 -20.57 -9.07 10.23
CA ASP A 193 -21.87 -8.64 10.79
C ASP A 193 -21.80 -7.17 11.28
N GLN A 194 -20.72 -6.45 10.96
CA GLN A 194 -20.45 -5.13 11.51
C GLN A 194 -21.21 -4.02 10.80
N ARG A 195 -21.82 -3.17 11.61
CA ARG A 195 -22.48 -1.91 11.24
C ARG A 195 -21.44 -0.97 10.61
N PHE A 196 -21.51 -0.86 9.33
CA PHE A 196 -20.68 -0.02 8.46
C PHE A 196 -20.59 1.45 8.89
N SER A 197 -19.47 2.11 8.64
CA SER A 197 -19.32 3.58 8.73
C SER A 197 -20.32 4.25 7.76
N ARG A 198 -21.28 4.97 8.31
CA ARG A 198 -22.58 5.30 7.66
C ARG A 198 -22.52 5.98 6.28
N PHE A 199 -21.46 6.73 5.96
CA PHE A 199 -21.39 7.49 4.70
C PHE A 199 -20.70 6.73 3.56
N ASN A 200 -19.53 6.16 3.78
CA ASN A 200 -18.82 5.40 2.74
C ASN A 200 -19.61 4.17 2.27
N ASP A 201 -20.41 3.59 3.15
CA ASP A 201 -21.22 2.43 2.84
C ASP A 201 -22.54 2.79 2.16
N TRP A 202 -23.09 3.95 2.47
CA TRP A 202 -24.24 4.44 1.73
C TRP A 202 -23.84 4.69 0.26
N VAL A 203 -22.67 5.32 0.00
CA VAL A 203 -22.15 5.53 -1.36
C VAL A 203 -21.85 4.19 -2.04
N ARG A 204 -21.25 3.23 -1.35
CA ARG A 204 -20.99 1.88 -1.89
C ARG A 204 -22.26 1.06 -2.10
N LYS A 205 -23.32 1.28 -1.31
CA LYS A 205 -24.64 0.69 -1.57
C LYS A 205 -25.30 1.25 -2.82
N GLN A 206 -24.95 2.46 -3.23
CA GLN A 206 -25.32 3.04 -4.52
C GLN A 206 -24.35 2.53 -5.61
N VAL A 207 -24.34 1.22 -5.80
CA VAL A 207 -23.44 0.44 -6.67
C VAL A 207 -23.20 1.09 -8.05
N VAL A 208 -24.21 1.79 -8.56
CA VAL A 208 -24.16 2.45 -9.88
C VAL A 208 -23.50 3.83 -9.81
N LEU A 209 -23.65 4.57 -8.70
CA LEU A 209 -23.19 5.96 -8.59
C LEU A 209 -21.74 6.08 -8.10
N ALA A 210 -21.26 5.13 -7.28
CA ALA A 210 -19.95 5.18 -6.66
C ALA A 210 -18.79 5.40 -7.67
N PRO A 211 -18.73 4.72 -8.83
CA PRO A 211 -17.66 4.93 -9.82
C PRO A 211 -17.60 6.37 -10.33
N PHE A 212 -18.75 6.99 -10.61
CA PHE A 212 -18.82 8.36 -11.09
C PHE A 212 -18.48 9.37 -10.00
N VAL A 213 -18.96 9.15 -8.78
CA VAL A 213 -18.62 10.00 -7.62
C VAL A 213 -17.11 10.02 -7.40
N VAL A 214 -16.45 8.85 -7.40
CA VAL A 214 -15.00 8.77 -7.21
C VAL A 214 -14.24 9.41 -8.37
N PHE A 215 -14.71 9.23 -9.62
CA PHE A 215 -14.12 9.88 -10.78
C PHE A 215 -14.11 11.41 -10.65
N PHE A 216 -15.27 12.03 -10.42
CA PHE A 216 -15.37 13.47 -10.28
C PHE A 216 -14.68 13.99 -9.02
N TYR A 217 -14.70 13.22 -7.94
CA TYR A 217 -13.95 13.55 -6.73
C TYR A 217 -12.45 13.65 -6.99
N CYS A 218 -11.85 12.65 -7.65
CA CYS A 218 -10.42 12.67 -7.98
C CYS A 218 -10.07 13.76 -8.98
N LEU A 219 -10.89 13.90 -10.03
CA LEU A 219 -10.59 14.80 -11.14
C LEU A 219 -10.80 16.27 -10.77
N ILE A 220 -11.90 16.59 -10.10
CA ILE A 220 -12.32 17.98 -9.80
C ILE A 220 -11.93 18.36 -8.38
N LEU A 221 -12.52 17.70 -7.37
CA LEU A 221 -12.37 18.12 -5.96
C LEU A 221 -10.94 17.97 -5.46
N LYS A 222 -10.22 16.93 -5.91
CA LYS A 222 -8.81 16.73 -5.60
C LYS A 222 -7.85 17.43 -6.56
N GLY A 223 -8.39 18.13 -7.58
CA GLY A 223 -7.58 18.90 -8.52
C GLY A 223 -6.80 18.05 -9.54
N GLY A 224 -7.19 16.80 -9.77
CA GLY A 224 -6.55 15.91 -10.74
C GLY A 224 -6.55 16.47 -12.17
N ILE A 225 -7.53 17.31 -12.53
CA ILE A 225 -7.59 17.98 -13.83
C ILE A 225 -6.33 18.86 -14.09
N LEU A 226 -5.74 19.42 -13.02
CA LEU A 226 -4.52 20.22 -13.10
C LEU A 226 -3.25 19.38 -13.31
N ASP A 227 -3.35 18.07 -13.20
CA ASP A 227 -2.26 17.11 -13.47
C ASP A 227 -2.24 16.66 -14.94
N GLY A 228 -3.11 17.28 -15.79
CA GLY A 228 -3.25 16.97 -17.21
C GLY A 228 -3.69 15.52 -17.43
N TRP A 229 -3.20 14.88 -18.52
CA TRP A 229 -3.60 13.52 -18.88
C TRP A 229 -3.33 12.48 -17.77
N ARG A 230 -2.33 12.71 -16.91
CA ARG A 230 -2.01 11.83 -15.79
C ARG A 230 -3.10 11.82 -14.72
N GLY A 231 -3.69 12.98 -14.45
CA GLY A 231 -4.83 13.08 -13.52
C GLY A 231 -6.07 12.40 -14.08
N TRP A 232 -6.34 12.51 -15.38
CA TRP A 232 -7.39 11.78 -16.07
C TRP A 232 -7.16 10.25 -16.00
N TYR A 233 -5.93 9.80 -16.28
CA TYR A 233 -5.55 8.40 -16.18
C TYR A 233 -5.84 7.84 -14.78
N TYR A 234 -5.42 8.55 -13.74
CA TYR A 234 -5.68 8.15 -12.35
C TYR A 234 -7.17 8.14 -12.03
N ALA A 235 -7.92 9.17 -12.42
CA ALA A 235 -9.37 9.24 -12.20
C ALA A 235 -10.11 8.07 -12.87
N PHE A 236 -9.73 7.71 -14.11
CA PHE A 236 -10.26 6.52 -14.79
C PHE A 236 -9.90 5.21 -14.08
N GLN A 237 -8.65 5.06 -13.62
CA GLN A 237 -8.27 3.89 -12.84
C GLN A 237 -9.11 3.76 -11.57
N ARG A 238 -9.34 4.86 -10.84
CA ARG A 238 -10.16 4.86 -9.63
C ARG A 238 -11.62 4.53 -9.92
N MET A 239 -12.17 5.11 -10.98
CA MET A 239 -13.53 4.77 -11.45
C MET A 239 -13.64 3.29 -11.81
N LEU A 240 -12.66 2.76 -12.52
CA LEU A 240 -12.66 1.36 -12.95
C LEU A 240 -12.56 0.39 -11.76
N ALA A 241 -11.75 0.71 -10.75
CA ALA A 241 -11.67 -0.08 -9.52
C ALA A 241 -13.03 -0.15 -8.79
N GLU A 242 -13.73 0.98 -8.67
CA GLU A 242 -15.08 1.02 -8.09
C GLU A 242 -16.12 0.31 -8.97
N LEU A 243 -15.97 0.37 -10.29
CA LEU A 243 -16.84 -0.33 -11.23
C LEU A 243 -16.68 -1.85 -11.13
N LEU A 244 -15.44 -2.36 -11.03
CA LEU A 244 -15.17 -3.77 -10.79
C LEU A 244 -15.81 -4.26 -9.49
N LEU A 245 -15.63 -3.52 -8.39
CA LEU A 245 -16.27 -3.84 -7.11
C LEU A 245 -17.81 -3.84 -7.23
N ALA A 246 -18.37 -2.85 -7.94
CA ALA A 246 -19.79 -2.75 -8.19
C ALA A 246 -20.35 -3.97 -8.96
N LEU A 247 -19.66 -4.40 -10.01
CA LEU A 247 -20.05 -5.58 -10.81
C LEU A 247 -20.02 -6.86 -9.97
N HIS A 248 -18.98 -7.07 -9.17
CA HIS A 248 -18.91 -8.21 -8.26
C HIS A 248 -20.02 -8.19 -7.20
N LEU A 249 -20.37 -7.02 -6.66
CA LEU A 249 -21.50 -6.88 -5.71
C LEU A 249 -22.84 -7.26 -6.36
N LEU A 250 -23.09 -6.85 -7.59
CA LEU A 250 -24.30 -7.20 -8.36
C LEU A 250 -24.35 -8.71 -8.66
N GLU A 251 -23.23 -9.29 -9.11
CA GLU A 251 -23.14 -10.74 -9.36
C GLU A 251 -23.44 -11.55 -8.09
N GLY A 252 -22.89 -11.12 -6.94
CA GLY A 252 -23.14 -11.74 -5.64
C GLY A 252 -24.60 -11.69 -5.19
N LYS A 253 -25.33 -10.59 -5.50
CA LYS A 253 -26.78 -10.49 -5.24
C LYS A 253 -27.56 -11.52 -6.05
N VAL A 254 -27.30 -11.62 -7.34
CA VAL A 254 -27.98 -12.58 -8.24
C VAL A 254 -27.75 -14.02 -7.78
N LYS A 255 -26.52 -14.38 -7.36
CA LYS A 255 -26.22 -15.72 -6.84
C LYS A 255 -27.01 -16.05 -5.57
N ARG A 256 -27.16 -15.08 -4.66
CA ARG A 256 -27.95 -15.23 -3.41
C ARG A 256 -29.44 -15.41 -3.68
N GLU A 257 -30.00 -14.65 -4.60
CA GLU A 257 -31.43 -14.78 -4.99
C GLU A 257 -31.72 -16.16 -5.61
N LYS A 258 -30.86 -16.64 -6.52
CA LYS A 258 -30.98 -17.98 -7.09
C LYS A 258 -30.85 -19.11 -6.07
N GLY A 259 -29.99 -18.91 -5.04
CA GLY A 259 -29.84 -19.87 -3.94
C GLY A 259 -31.09 -19.98 -3.06
N LYS A 260 -31.77 -18.85 -2.78
CA LYS A 260 -33.03 -18.84 -2.01
C LYS A 260 -34.15 -19.55 -2.73
N VAL A 261 -34.32 -19.32 -4.02
CA VAL A 261 -35.35 -19.99 -4.87
C VAL A 261 -35.15 -21.53 -4.97
N LYS A 262 -33.89 -21.99 -4.84
CA LYS A 262 -33.61 -23.44 -4.82
C LYS A 262 -33.94 -24.12 -3.48
N ASN A 263 -33.91 -23.40 -2.38
CA ASN A 263 -34.20 -23.93 -1.05
C ASN A 263 -35.71 -23.86 -0.67
N GLU A 264 -36.51 -23.17 -1.46
CA GLU A 264 -37.96 -23.06 -1.30
C GLU A 264 -38.75 -24.02 -2.22
N LYS A 265 -38.05 -24.86 -2.99
CA LYS A 265 -38.61 -25.95 -3.78
C LYS A 265 -38.16 -27.30 -3.23
#